data_1085372a3013e6e7a2fe6c2fa4b1b3dd
#
_entry.id   1085372a3013e6e7a2fe6c2fa4b1b3dd
#
_cell.length_a   1.000
_cell.length_b   1.000
_cell.length_c   1.000
_cell.angle_alpha   90.00
_cell.angle_beta   90.00
_cell.angle_gamma   90.00
#
_symmetry.space_group_name_H-M   'P 1'
#
loop_
_entity.id
_entity.type
_entity.pdbx_description
1 polymer ?
#
loop_
_entity_poly.entity_id
_entity_poly.type
_entity_poly.pdbx_seq_one_letter_code
_entity_poly.pdbx_strand_id
1 'polypeptide(L)'
;MKAEVFRTMANQETQGGQEARAQLAKARKVVIKVGTSTITHENGRFNLNNLEHLCRSIANQMNQGKEIILVSSGAIGVGVGRLHLKQKPKVMREKQAVAAVGQCELMNMYSRLLSDYHYVVAQILLTKDDIDDPVTRENICNTFQALLEREILPIVNENDTVSTREIYHNGTFGDNDMLSAIVARLVGADLLIILSDIDGLYDKDPHGHEDAALISTVARIDDAIEATAGGEGSSRGTGGMRTKLNAARIANEAGIDAVIANGSVSRVIDDVLDGRERGTLFLAGQGA
;
A
#
# COMPACT_ATOMS: atom_id res chain seq x y z
N MET A 1 -13.04 2.32 -40.80
CA MET A 1 -12.98 0.92 -40.33
C MET A 1 -11.90 0.68 -39.26
N LYS A 2 -10.57 0.79 -39.50
CA LYS A 2 -9.57 0.62 -38.42
C LYS A 2 -9.69 1.63 -37.28
N ALA A 3 -9.95 2.91 -37.58
CA ALA A 3 -10.11 3.97 -36.57
C ALA A 3 -11.42 3.83 -35.75
N GLU A 4 -12.49 3.27 -36.34
CA GLU A 4 -13.74 2.97 -35.61
C GLU A 4 -13.60 1.77 -34.70
N VAL A 5 -12.88 0.74 -35.13
CA VAL A 5 -12.59 -0.44 -34.29
C VAL A 5 -11.73 -0.03 -33.09
N PHE A 6 -10.70 0.82 -33.28
CA PHE A 6 -9.90 1.36 -32.17
C PHE A 6 -10.74 2.24 -31.22
N ARG A 7 -11.64 3.08 -31.75
CA ARG A 7 -12.55 3.88 -30.92
C ARG A 7 -13.55 3.03 -30.13
N THR A 8 -14.05 1.97 -30.73
CA THR A 8 -14.98 1.05 -30.07
C THR A 8 -14.28 0.24 -28.98
N MET A 9 -13.05 -0.24 -29.21
CA MET A 9 -12.23 -0.90 -28.18
C MET A 9 -11.88 0.03 -27.02
N ALA A 10 -11.41 1.25 -27.30
CA ALA A 10 -11.11 2.24 -26.27
C ALA A 10 -12.37 2.63 -25.44
N ASN A 11 -13.54 2.73 -26.08
CA ASN A 11 -14.80 2.99 -25.38
C ASN A 11 -15.26 1.79 -24.52
N GLN A 12 -15.05 0.56 -24.97
CA GLN A 12 -15.37 -0.64 -24.18
C GLN A 12 -14.44 -0.80 -22.99
N GLU A 13 -13.13 -0.53 -23.15
CA GLU A 13 -12.16 -0.52 -22.05
C GLU A 13 -12.49 0.59 -21.03
N THR A 14 -12.94 1.76 -21.48
CA THR A 14 -13.33 2.87 -20.59
C THR A 14 -14.63 2.55 -19.84
N GLN A 15 -15.63 1.93 -20.48
CA GLN A 15 -16.87 1.52 -19.80
C GLN A 15 -16.62 0.40 -18.80
N GLY A 16 -15.89 -0.65 -19.19
CA GLY A 16 -15.52 -1.73 -18.27
C GLY A 16 -14.72 -1.25 -17.07
N GLY A 17 -13.83 -0.28 -17.27
CA GLY A 17 -13.07 0.35 -16.19
C GLY A 17 -13.95 1.17 -15.22
N GLN A 18 -14.95 1.90 -15.72
CA GLN A 18 -15.89 2.64 -14.87
C GLN A 18 -16.81 1.72 -14.07
N GLU A 19 -17.31 0.65 -14.69
CA GLU A 19 -18.11 -0.35 -13.99
C GLU A 19 -17.30 -1.06 -12.90
N ALA A 20 -16.05 -1.44 -13.17
CA ALA A 20 -15.16 -2.03 -12.20
C ALA A 20 -14.88 -1.07 -11.03
N ARG A 21 -14.62 0.22 -11.30
CA ARG A 21 -14.44 1.22 -10.24
C ARG A 21 -15.68 1.38 -9.38
N ALA A 22 -16.88 1.35 -9.95
CA ALA A 22 -18.13 1.39 -9.20
C ALA A 22 -18.29 0.18 -8.24
N GLN A 23 -17.67 -0.98 -8.56
CA GLN A 23 -17.67 -2.14 -7.66
C GLN A 23 -16.77 -1.92 -6.43
N LEU A 24 -15.74 -1.06 -6.51
CA LEU A 24 -14.86 -0.76 -5.37
C LEU A 24 -15.63 -0.18 -4.18
N ALA A 25 -16.74 0.50 -4.41
CA ALA A 25 -17.62 0.99 -3.34
C ALA A 25 -18.20 -0.14 -2.48
N LYS A 26 -18.33 -1.35 -3.05
CA LYS A 26 -18.84 -2.54 -2.35
C LYS A 26 -17.78 -3.27 -1.54
N ALA A 27 -16.49 -2.93 -1.71
CA ALA A 27 -15.42 -3.53 -0.95
C ALA A 27 -15.65 -3.30 0.56
N ARG A 28 -15.67 -4.38 1.33
CA ARG A 28 -15.88 -4.34 2.79
C ARG A 28 -14.55 -4.43 3.53
N LYS A 29 -13.68 -5.34 3.12
CA LYS A 29 -12.38 -5.56 3.73
C LYS A 29 -11.30 -4.99 2.82
N VAL A 30 -10.62 -3.95 3.30
CA VAL A 30 -9.66 -3.17 2.51
C VAL A 30 -8.30 -3.13 3.21
N VAL A 31 -7.27 -3.53 2.48
CA VAL A 31 -5.89 -3.33 2.93
C VAL A 31 -5.35 -2.05 2.29
N ILE A 32 -4.84 -1.14 3.11
CA ILE A 32 -4.24 0.12 2.67
C ILE A 32 -2.76 0.09 3.01
N LYS A 33 -1.90 0.23 2.00
CA LYS A 33 -0.46 0.37 2.21
C LYS A 33 -0.04 1.82 2.07
N VAL A 34 0.74 2.30 3.03
CA VAL A 34 1.32 3.64 2.98
C VAL A 34 2.84 3.60 3.03
N GLY A 35 3.48 4.33 2.11
CA GLY A 35 4.94 4.43 2.00
C GLY A 35 5.55 5.48 2.93
N THR A 36 6.85 5.37 3.20
CA THR A 36 7.62 6.32 4.03
C THR A 36 7.53 7.75 3.50
N SER A 37 7.63 7.94 2.18
CA SER A 37 7.57 9.26 1.53
C SER A 37 6.24 9.98 1.73
N THR A 38 5.15 9.23 1.92
CA THR A 38 3.83 9.80 2.18
C THR A 38 3.72 10.33 3.61
N ILE A 39 4.27 9.61 4.60
CA ILE A 39 4.07 9.90 6.02
C ILE A 39 5.22 10.68 6.68
N THR A 40 6.36 10.82 6.00
CA THR A 40 7.51 11.56 6.52
C THR A 40 8.08 12.53 5.50
N HIS A 41 8.66 13.61 6.00
CA HIS A 41 9.55 14.50 5.27
C HIS A 41 10.96 13.88 5.13
N GLU A 42 11.83 14.48 4.30
CA GLU A 42 13.21 14.02 4.09
C GLU A 42 14.05 13.97 5.38
N ASN A 43 13.77 14.85 6.32
CA ASN A 43 14.45 14.91 7.61
C ASN A 43 13.92 13.89 8.64
N GLY A 44 13.05 12.94 8.23
CA GLY A 44 12.46 11.93 9.08
C GLY A 44 11.36 12.43 10.03
N ARG A 45 10.98 13.72 9.96
CA ARG A 45 9.83 14.23 10.72
C ARG A 45 8.53 13.79 10.04
N PHE A 46 7.48 13.62 10.83
CA PHE A 46 6.16 13.28 10.31
C PHE A 46 5.60 14.38 9.39
N ASN A 47 5.06 13.98 8.26
CA ASN A 47 4.19 14.82 7.46
C ASN A 47 2.78 14.77 8.08
N LEU A 48 2.54 15.67 9.04
CA LEU A 48 1.30 15.68 9.82
C LEU A 48 0.07 15.85 8.94
N ASN A 49 0.14 16.69 7.91
CA ASN A 49 -0.97 16.89 6.99
C ASN A 49 -1.41 15.59 6.31
N ASN A 50 -0.46 14.85 5.74
CA ASN A 50 -0.76 13.58 5.09
C ASN A 50 -1.24 12.51 6.10
N LEU A 51 -0.64 12.47 7.30
CA LEU A 51 -1.07 11.53 8.35
C LEU A 51 -2.48 11.83 8.85
N GLU A 52 -2.84 13.10 9.05
CA GLU A 52 -4.20 13.50 9.45
C GLU A 52 -5.22 13.14 8.37
N HIS A 53 -4.91 13.40 7.10
CA HIS A 53 -5.77 13.01 5.98
C HIS A 53 -5.93 11.49 5.90
N LEU A 54 -4.85 10.74 6.04
CA LEU A 54 -4.86 9.28 6.06
C LEU A 54 -5.76 8.75 7.19
N CYS A 55 -5.50 9.17 8.43
CA CYS A 55 -6.26 8.73 9.59
C CYS A 55 -7.74 9.12 9.52
N ARG A 56 -8.05 10.32 9.04
CA ARG A 56 -9.42 10.78 8.83
C ARG A 56 -10.15 9.93 7.80
N SER A 57 -9.54 9.64 6.64
CA SER A 57 -10.17 8.80 5.62
C SER A 57 -10.36 7.37 6.13
N ILE A 58 -9.38 6.80 6.83
CA ILE A 58 -9.53 5.47 7.47
C ILE A 58 -10.72 5.46 8.44
N ALA A 59 -10.77 6.41 9.38
CA ALA A 59 -11.86 6.51 10.34
C ALA A 59 -13.24 6.70 9.65
N ASN A 60 -13.29 7.52 8.59
CA ASN A 60 -14.50 7.72 7.81
C ASN A 60 -14.99 6.43 7.13
N GLN A 61 -14.08 5.62 6.59
CA GLN A 61 -14.42 4.33 5.99
C GLN A 61 -14.84 3.28 7.02
N MET A 62 -14.20 3.26 8.19
CA MET A 62 -14.61 2.41 9.32
C MET A 62 -16.00 2.80 9.85
N ASN A 63 -16.30 4.10 9.93
CA ASN A 63 -17.65 4.59 10.28
C ASN A 63 -18.74 4.14 9.28
N GLN A 64 -18.36 3.82 8.03
CA GLN A 64 -19.24 3.25 7.01
C GLN A 64 -19.32 1.71 7.07
N GLY A 65 -18.74 1.09 8.09
CA GLY A 65 -18.76 -0.37 8.32
C GLY A 65 -17.75 -1.15 7.51
N LYS A 66 -16.70 -0.50 6.97
CA LYS A 66 -15.60 -1.20 6.30
C LYS A 66 -14.57 -1.71 7.30
N GLU A 67 -14.05 -2.90 7.05
CA GLU A 67 -12.92 -3.50 7.76
C GLU A 67 -11.62 -3.02 7.12
N ILE A 68 -10.87 -2.17 7.81
CA ILE A 68 -9.62 -1.60 7.30
C ILE A 68 -8.42 -2.23 7.99
N ILE A 69 -7.40 -2.56 7.22
CA ILE A 69 -6.07 -2.95 7.69
C ILE A 69 -5.05 -1.98 7.09
N LEU A 70 -4.21 -1.38 7.92
CA LEU A 70 -3.17 -0.47 7.47
C LEU A 70 -1.81 -1.16 7.46
N VAL A 71 -1.13 -1.22 6.32
CA VAL A 71 0.27 -1.64 6.23
C VAL A 71 1.13 -0.39 6.10
N SER A 72 1.90 -0.08 7.14
CA SER A 72 2.64 1.17 7.23
C SER A 72 4.15 0.94 7.16
N SER A 73 4.81 1.65 6.27
CA SER A 73 6.26 1.80 6.25
C SER A 73 6.72 2.93 7.19
N GLY A 74 8.03 3.14 7.24
CA GLY A 74 8.59 4.38 7.79
C GLY A 74 9.24 4.27 9.15
N ALA A 75 9.26 3.10 9.80
CA ALA A 75 9.88 2.93 11.11
C ALA A 75 11.33 3.44 11.16
N ILE A 76 12.19 3.01 10.22
CA ILE A 76 13.59 3.51 10.16
C ILE A 76 13.63 5.02 9.89
N GLY A 77 12.81 5.54 8.97
CA GLY A 77 12.78 6.97 8.66
C GLY A 77 12.39 7.83 9.87
N VAL A 78 11.34 7.44 10.57
CA VAL A 78 10.87 8.09 11.81
C VAL A 78 11.94 8.00 12.91
N GLY A 79 12.59 6.82 13.07
CA GLY A 79 13.66 6.65 14.04
C GLY A 79 14.87 7.52 13.75
N VAL A 80 15.26 7.70 12.49
CA VAL A 80 16.32 8.66 12.08
C VAL A 80 15.94 10.07 12.49
N GLY A 81 14.71 10.50 12.25
CA GLY A 81 14.21 11.82 12.65
C GLY A 81 14.17 11.98 14.17
N ARG A 82 13.69 10.98 14.91
CA ARG A 82 13.57 11.02 16.37
C ARG A 82 14.92 11.07 17.07
N LEU A 83 15.90 10.34 16.55
CA LEU A 83 17.26 10.30 17.09
C LEU A 83 18.18 11.39 16.52
N HIS A 84 17.64 12.28 15.69
CA HIS A 84 18.40 13.38 15.05
C HIS A 84 19.64 12.90 14.28
N LEU A 85 19.55 11.71 13.65
CA LEU A 85 20.66 11.18 12.87
C LEU A 85 20.77 11.94 11.53
N LYS A 86 22.00 12.19 11.08
CA LYS A 86 22.27 12.91 9.82
C LYS A 86 21.91 12.05 8.59
N GLN A 87 21.95 10.74 8.72
CA GLN A 87 21.65 9.78 7.62
C GLN A 87 21.18 8.46 8.19
N LYS A 88 20.54 7.66 7.33
CA LYS A 88 20.13 6.29 7.68
C LYS A 88 21.36 5.44 8.03
N PRO A 89 21.32 4.64 9.11
CA PRO A 89 22.40 3.71 9.45
C PRO A 89 22.66 2.72 8.32
N LYS A 90 23.93 2.36 8.14
CA LYS A 90 24.34 1.34 7.15
C LYS A 90 24.52 -0.04 7.79
N VAL A 91 24.87 -0.06 9.08
CA VAL A 91 25.13 -1.29 9.84
C VAL A 91 23.80 -1.89 10.32
N MET A 92 23.62 -3.20 10.18
CA MET A 92 22.40 -3.94 10.51
C MET A 92 21.90 -3.63 11.91
N ARG A 93 22.70 -3.89 12.95
CA ARG A 93 22.32 -3.69 14.34
C ARG A 93 21.82 -2.27 14.63
N GLU A 94 22.38 -1.28 13.93
CA GLU A 94 21.98 0.13 14.09
C GLU A 94 20.67 0.40 13.38
N LYS A 95 20.44 -0.20 12.18
CA LYS A 95 19.15 -0.15 11.48
C LYS A 95 18.06 -0.74 12.36
N GLN A 96 18.28 -1.93 12.94
CA GLN A 96 17.33 -2.60 13.83
C GLN A 96 17.01 -1.75 15.05
N ALA A 97 18.02 -1.16 15.69
CA ALA A 97 17.83 -0.28 16.85
C ALA A 97 17.04 0.99 16.49
N VAL A 98 17.35 1.60 15.34
CA VAL A 98 16.65 2.79 14.86
C VAL A 98 15.21 2.45 14.46
N ALA A 99 14.98 1.28 13.84
CA ALA A 99 13.63 0.79 13.53
C ALA A 99 12.80 0.58 14.79
N ALA A 100 13.38 0.01 15.85
CA ALA A 100 12.70 -0.19 17.14
C ALA A 100 12.19 1.14 17.74
N VAL A 101 13.04 2.17 17.74
CA VAL A 101 12.67 3.51 18.20
C VAL A 101 11.59 4.12 17.31
N GLY A 102 11.77 4.04 16.00
CA GLY A 102 10.84 4.64 15.05
C GLY A 102 9.50 3.96 15.00
N GLN A 103 9.45 2.63 15.16
CA GLN A 103 8.20 1.88 15.21
C GLN A 103 7.36 2.29 16.44
N CYS A 104 7.99 2.49 17.59
CA CYS A 104 7.30 2.97 18.78
C CYS A 104 6.67 4.37 18.54
N GLU A 105 7.43 5.31 17.98
CA GLU A 105 6.95 6.65 17.66
C GLU A 105 5.83 6.63 16.60
N LEU A 106 5.95 5.74 15.60
CA LEU A 106 4.96 5.60 14.54
C LEU A 106 3.62 5.12 15.10
N MET A 107 3.63 4.10 15.96
CA MET A 107 2.42 3.60 16.61
C MET A 107 1.81 4.64 17.56
N ASN A 108 2.64 5.37 18.31
CA ASN A 108 2.16 6.46 19.16
C ASN A 108 1.44 7.55 18.34
N MET A 109 1.98 7.91 17.16
CA MET A 109 1.37 8.90 16.29
C MET A 109 0.02 8.41 15.73
N TYR A 110 -0.06 7.18 15.23
CA TYR A 110 -1.33 6.62 14.75
C TYR A 110 -2.37 6.51 15.88
N SER A 111 -1.96 5.99 17.04
CA SER A 111 -2.85 5.87 18.20
C SER A 111 -3.40 7.23 18.62
N ARG A 112 -2.58 8.26 18.67
CA ARG A 112 -2.99 9.62 19.01
C ARG A 112 -3.99 10.18 18.01
N LEU A 113 -3.70 10.11 16.70
CA LEU A 113 -4.57 10.68 15.68
C LEU A 113 -5.91 9.94 15.56
N LEU A 114 -5.91 8.61 15.71
CA LEU A 114 -7.13 7.81 15.60
C LEU A 114 -7.98 7.82 16.87
N SER A 115 -7.37 8.10 18.03
CA SER A 115 -8.12 8.28 19.27
C SER A 115 -9.10 9.45 19.24
N ASP A 116 -8.81 10.50 18.46
CA ASP A 116 -9.71 11.63 18.24
C ASP A 116 -11.02 11.23 17.53
N TYR A 117 -10.97 10.10 16.81
CA TYR A 117 -12.12 9.46 16.15
C TYR A 117 -12.68 8.26 16.93
N HIS A 118 -12.22 8.04 18.17
CA HIS A 118 -12.60 6.91 19.05
C HIS A 118 -12.21 5.53 18.53
N TYR A 119 -11.21 5.42 17.64
CA TYR A 119 -10.69 4.14 17.17
C TYR A 119 -9.45 3.71 17.95
N VAL A 120 -9.43 2.42 18.30
CA VAL A 120 -8.27 1.75 18.90
C VAL A 120 -7.41 1.16 17.77
N VAL A 121 -6.10 1.24 17.92
CA VAL A 121 -5.15 0.64 17.00
C VAL A 121 -4.45 -0.56 17.63
N ALA A 122 -4.12 -1.57 16.85
CA ALA A 122 -3.34 -2.71 17.28
C ALA A 122 -2.11 -2.87 16.37
N GLN A 123 -0.94 -3.13 16.96
CA GLN A 123 0.27 -3.40 16.21
C GLN A 123 0.41 -4.87 15.86
N ILE A 124 0.73 -5.18 14.61
CA ILE A 124 1.12 -6.51 14.14
C ILE A 124 2.45 -6.36 13.40
N LEU A 125 3.50 -7.01 13.91
CA LEU A 125 4.82 -7.06 13.27
C LEU A 125 5.07 -8.46 12.73
N LEU A 126 5.37 -8.56 11.44
CA LEU A 126 5.52 -9.82 10.72
C LEU A 126 6.90 -9.95 10.12
N THR A 127 7.40 -11.17 10.11
CA THR A 127 8.56 -11.59 9.30
C THR A 127 8.11 -12.56 8.21
N LYS A 128 8.98 -12.83 7.25
CA LYS A 128 8.71 -13.84 6.25
C LYS A 128 8.53 -15.24 6.88
N ASP A 129 9.33 -15.54 7.89
CA ASP A 129 9.29 -16.84 8.56
C ASP A 129 7.94 -17.05 9.28
N ASP A 130 7.34 -15.99 9.84
CA ASP A 130 6.01 -16.04 10.45
C ASP A 130 4.91 -16.39 9.43
N ILE A 131 5.05 -15.92 8.19
CA ILE A 131 4.09 -16.17 7.12
C ILE A 131 4.28 -17.57 6.50
N ASP A 132 5.53 -18.02 6.40
CA ASP A 132 5.87 -19.32 5.81
C ASP A 132 5.48 -20.48 6.75
N ASP A 133 5.50 -20.27 8.08
CA ASP A 133 5.09 -21.29 9.06
C ASP A 133 3.57 -21.43 9.14
N PRO A 134 2.99 -22.60 8.85
CA PRO A 134 1.52 -22.77 8.79
C PRO A 134 0.81 -22.48 10.12
N VAL A 135 1.41 -22.82 11.25
CA VAL A 135 0.79 -22.63 12.57
C VAL A 135 0.80 -21.15 12.95
N THR A 136 1.92 -20.47 12.75
CA THR A 136 2.04 -19.04 13.00
C THR A 136 1.12 -18.26 12.08
N ARG A 137 1.04 -18.64 10.80
CA ARG A 137 0.12 -18.04 9.83
C ARG A 137 -1.34 -18.15 10.24
N GLU A 138 -1.78 -19.30 10.73
CA GLU A 138 -3.15 -19.48 11.25
C GLU A 138 -3.40 -18.56 12.46
N ASN A 139 -2.46 -18.47 13.40
CA ASN A 139 -2.55 -17.57 14.55
C ASN A 139 -2.62 -16.10 14.12
N ILE A 140 -1.87 -15.70 13.09
CA ILE A 140 -1.93 -14.36 12.49
C ILE A 140 -3.33 -14.09 11.94
N CYS A 141 -3.90 -15.00 11.15
CA CYS A 141 -5.25 -14.87 10.61
C CYS A 141 -6.30 -14.74 11.72
N ASN A 142 -6.22 -15.58 12.76
CA ASN A 142 -7.13 -15.52 13.92
C ASN A 142 -7.00 -14.18 14.67
N THR A 143 -5.79 -13.64 14.78
CA THR A 143 -5.56 -12.33 15.39
C THR A 143 -6.20 -11.21 14.58
N PHE A 144 -6.01 -11.19 13.26
CA PHE A 144 -6.69 -10.22 12.39
C PHE A 144 -8.20 -10.29 12.53
N GLN A 145 -8.77 -11.49 12.47
CA GLN A 145 -10.21 -11.67 12.61
C GLN A 145 -10.71 -11.12 13.93
N ALA A 146 -10.06 -11.48 15.04
CA ALA A 146 -10.46 -11.02 16.38
C ALA A 146 -10.35 -9.51 16.56
N LEU A 147 -9.41 -8.84 15.90
CA LEU A 147 -9.28 -7.38 15.91
C LEU A 147 -10.39 -6.72 15.08
N LEU A 148 -10.63 -7.20 13.86
CA LEU A 148 -11.66 -6.65 12.96
C LEU A 148 -13.06 -6.81 13.52
N GLU A 149 -13.40 -7.95 14.15
CA GLU A 149 -14.67 -8.17 14.85
C GLU A 149 -14.94 -7.17 15.99
N ARG A 150 -13.88 -6.54 16.50
CA ARG A 150 -13.95 -5.52 17.58
C ARG A 150 -13.79 -4.09 17.06
N GLU A 151 -13.81 -3.91 15.75
CA GLU A 151 -13.58 -2.61 15.09
C GLU A 151 -12.23 -1.95 15.50
N ILE A 152 -11.23 -2.78 15.83
CA ILE A 152 -9.86 -2.34 16.12
C ILE A 152 -9.10 -2.29 14.80
N LEU A 153 -8.41 -1.17 14.51
CA LEU A 153 -7.58 -1.03 13.32
C LEU A 153 -6.25 -1.77 13.48
N PRO A 154 -5.99 -2.87 12.75
CA PRO A 154 -4.68 -3.47 12.71
C PRO A 154 -3.71 -2.59 11.91
N ILE A 155 -2.55 -2.27 12.49
CA ILE A 155 -1.44 -1.59 11.82
C ILE A 155 -0.29 -2.57 11.71
N VAL A 156 0.02 -2.94 10.48
CA VAL A 156 1.00 -3.97 10.14
C VAL A 156 2.28 -3.31 9.66
N ASN A 157 3.41 -3.86 10.07
CA ASN A 157 4.72 -3.55 9.50
C ASN A 157 5.60 -4.79 9.53
N GLU A 158 6.72 -4.75 8.81
CA GLU A 158 7.78 -5.76 9.01
C GLU A 158 8.39 -5.63 10.40
N ASN A 159 8.78 -6.76 10.99
CA ASN A 159 9.53 -6.79 12.24
C ASN A 159 11.02 -6.54 11.97
N ASP A 160 11.34 -5.29 11.61
CA ASP A 160 12.71 -4.83 11.31
C ASP A 160 13.70 -5.09 12.47
N THR A 161 13.21 -5.31 13.70
CA THR A 161 14.07 -5.52 14.86
C THR A 161 14.72 -6.88 14.90
N VAL A 162 14.12 -7.88 14.27
CA VAL A 162 14.61 -9.26 14.20
C VAL A 162 14.82 -9.76 12.78
N SER A 163 14.27 -9.07 11.78
CA SER A 163 14.46 -9.40 10.36
C SER A 163 15.90 -9.16 9.93
N THR A 164 16.52 -10.19 9.38
CA THR A 164 17.89 -10.12 8.83
C THR A 164 17.88 -10.19 7.30
N ARG A 165 16.73 -10.52 6.68
CA ARG A 165 16.62 -10.80 5.23
C ARG A 165 16.33 -9.58 4.37
N GLU A 166 15.80 -8.48 4.93
CA GLU A 166 15.58 -7.22 4.20
C GLU A 166 16.81 -6.68 3.49
N ILE A 167 18.00 -7.03 3.95
CA ILE A 167 19.25 -6.38 3.57
C ILE A 167 19.96 -7.12 2.44
N TYR A 168 19.58 -8.35 2.14
CA TYR A 168 20.11 -9.10 1.01
C TYR A 168 19.16 -9.03 -0.17
N HIS A 169 19.39 -8.02 -1.01
CA HIS A 169 18.74 -7.79 -2.29
C HIS A 169 18.60 -9.04 -3.14
N ASN A 170 17.40 -9.36 -3.52
CA ASN A 170 16.95 -9.76 -4.85
C ASN A 170 15.46 -10.14 -4.80
N GLY A 171 14.60 -9.14 -4.59
CA GLY A 171 13.20 -9.24 -4.98
C GLY A 171 12.27 -10.08 -4.08
N THR A 172 12.63 -10.35 -2.81
CA THR A 172 11.79 -11.11 -1.90
C THR A 172 11.77 -10.50 -0.52
N PHE A 173 10.56 -10.10 -0.06
CA PHE A 173 10.24 -9.71 1.30
C PHE A 173 11.17 -8.66 1.94
N GLY A 174 11.07 -7.46 1.62
CA GLY A 174 11.80 -6.30 2.12
C GLY A 174 11.14 -5.03 1.66
N ASP A 175 9.93 -5.19 1.12
CA ASP A 175 9.11 -4.08 0.65
C ASP A 175 7.69 -4.24 1.20
N ASN A 176 7.21 -3.22 1.88
CA ASN A 176 5.85 -3.19 2.40
C ASN A 176 4.77 -3.23 1.30
N ASP A 177 5.10 -3.00 0.02
CA ASP A 177 4.18 -3.26 -1.08
C ASP A 177 3.88 -4.77 -1.14
N MET A 178 4.92 -5.62 -1.12
CA MET A 178 4.79 -7.07 -1.10
C MET A 178 4.09 -7.56 0.18
N LEU A 179 4.49 -7.05 1.36
CA LEU A 179 3.85 -7.39 2.63
C LEU A 179 2.36 -7.09 2.58
N SER A 180 1.95 -5.94 2.00
CA SER A 180 0.54 -5.56 1.90
C SER A 180 -0.28 -6.52 1.03
N ALA A 181 0.27 -7.01 -0.07
CA ALA A 181 -0.38 -8.00 -0.93
C ALA A 181 -0.52 -9.36 -0.23
N ILE A 182 0.50 -9.77 0.53
CA ILE A 182 0.45 -10.99 1.33
C ILE A 182 -0.61 -10.87 2.44
N VAL A 183 -0.63 -9.74 3.15
CA VAL A 183 -1.66 -9.47 4.18
C VAL A 183 -3.04 -9.47 3.55
N ALA A 184 -3.24 -8.81 2.39
CA ALA A 184 -4.52 -8.81 1.69
C ALA A 184 -5.00 -10.23 1.39
N ARG A 185 -4.11 -11.09 0.90
CA ARG A 185 -4.41 -12.52 0.66
C ARG A 185 -4.72 -13.27 1.94
N LEU A 186 -3.96 -13.06 3.03
CA LEU A 186 -4.16 -13.75 4.31
C LEU A 186 -5.52 -13.44 4.95
N VAL A 187 -5.95 -12.18 4.87
CA VAL A 187 -7.21 -11.74 5.48
C VAL A 187 -8.41 -11.90 4.55
N GLY A 188 -8.20 -12.31 3.29
CA GLY A 188 -9.26 -12.37 2.27
C GLY A 188 -9.85 -10.98 2.01
N ALA A 189 -9.00 -10.00 1.69
CA ALA A 189 -9.44 -8.65 1.38
C ALA A 189 -10.19 -8.59 0.05
N ASP A 190 -11.08 -7.61 -0.10
CA ASP A 190 -11.76 -7.31 -1.37
C ASP A 190 -10.92 -6.35 -2.23
N LEU A 191 -10.10 -5.51 -1.58
CA LEU A 191 -9.32 -4.47 -2.25
C LEU A 191 -7.99 -4.22 -1.55
N LEU A 192 -6.93 -4.04 -2.35
CA LEU A 192 -5.63 -3.52 -1.91
C LEU A 192 -5.43 -2.10 -2.49
N ILE A 193 -5.21 -1.10 -1.62
CA ILE A 193 -4.85 0.26 -2.02
C ILE A 193 -3.38 0.51 -1.67
N ILE A 194 -2.54 0.78 -2.66
CA ILE A 194 -1.12 1.11 -2.48
C ILE A 194 -0.94 2.61 -2.67
N LEU A 195 -0.74 3.32 -1.58
CA LEU A 195 -0.46 4.75 -1.59
C LEU A 195 1.03 5.00 -1.82
N SER A 196 1.33 5.80 -2.83
CA SER A 196 2.67 6.14 -3.32
C SER A 196 2.83 7.65 -3.47
N ASP A 197 4.00 8.09 -3.92
CA ASP A 197 4.33 9.46 -4.30
C ASP A 197 4.09 9.77 -5.79
N ILE A 198 3.53 8.80 -6.54
CA ILE A 198 3.15 8.92 -7.94
C ILE A 198 1.66 8.65 -8.10
N ASP A 199 1.01 9.30 -9.09
CA ASP A 199 -0.44 9.22 -9.27
C ASP A 199 -0.94 7.82 -9.65
N GLY A 200 -0.10 6.99 -10.24
CA GLY A 200 -0.40 5.62 -10.66
C GLY A 200 0.64 5.12 -11.65
N LEU A 201 0.26 4.16 -12.49
CA LEU A 201 1.10 3.65 -13.57
C LEU A 201 0.95 4.54 -14.80
N TYR A 202 2.07 4.94 -15.40
CA TYR A 202 2.12 5.69 -16.64
C TYR A 202 2.59 4.80 -17.80
N ASP A 203 2.24 5.15 -19.02
CA ASP A 203 2.68 4.46 -20.23
C ASP A 203 4.20 4.60 -20.49
N LYS A 204 4.83 5.60 -19.87
CA LYS A 204 6.27 5.88 -19.86
C LYS A 204 6.65 6.71 -18.63
N ASP A 205 7.94 6.86 -18.36
CA ASP A 205 8.41 7.61 -17.19
C ASP A 205 7.97 9.09 -17.21
N PRO A 206 7.09 9.55 -16.30
CA PRO A 206 6.62 10.93 -16.28
C PRO A 206 7.70 11.94 -15.90
N HIS A 207 8.83 11.53 -15.32
CA HIS A 207 9.95 12.44 -15.04
C HIS A 207 10.78 12.76 -16.27
N GLY A 208 10.78 11.87 -17.26
CA GLY A 208 11.52 12.02 -18.50
C GLY A 208 10.65 12.45 -19.69
N HIS A 209 9.34 12.39 -19.59
CA HIS A 209 8.40 12.59 -20.68
C HIS A 209 7.18 13.40 -20.25
N GLU A 210 7.08 14.65 -20.70
CA GLU A 210 5.94 15.54 -20.38
C GLU A 210 4.60 15.03 -20.96
N ASP A 211 4.65 14.18 -21.99
CA ASP A 211 3.51 13.55 -22.65
C ASP A 211 3.16 12.17 -22.09
N ALA A 212 3.72 11.80 -20.92
CA ALA A 212 3.37 10.56 -20.25
C ALA A 212 1.89 10.56 -19.82
N ALA A 213 1.16 9.51 -20.20
CA ALA A 213 -0.24 9.35 -19.90
C ALA A 213 -0.45 8.36 -18.76
N LEU A 214 -1.29 8.74 -17.79
CA LEU A 214 -1.70 7.86 -16.69
C LEU A 214 -2.60 6.74 -17.24
N ILE A 215 -2.27 5.49 -16.92
CA ILE A 215 -3.10 4.32 -17.24
C ILE A 215 -4.17 4.18 -16.16
N SER A 216 -5.42 4.41 -16.54
CA SER A 216 -6.54 4.36 -15.60
C SER A 216 -6.83 2.95 -15.10
N THR A 217 -6.84 1.96 -16.01
CA THR A 217 -7.21 0.57 -15.67
C THR A 217 -6.30 -0.41 -16.41
N VAL A 218 -5.85 -1.43 -15.69
CA VAL A 218 -5.06 -2.54 -16.20
C VAL A 218 -5.86 -3.83 -16.00
N ALA A 219 -6.34 -4.42 -17.09
CA ALA A 219 -7.10 -5.67 -17.04
C ALA A 219 -6.22 -6.89 -16.75
N ARG A 220 -4.94 -6.85 -17.14
CA ARG A 220 -3.96 -7.90 -16.90
C ARG A 220 -2.55 -7.32 -16.87
N ILE A 221 -1.76 -7.74 -15.90
CA ILE A 221 -0.34 -7.37 -15.82
C ILE A 221 0.45 -8.35 -16.71
N ASP A 222 0.74 -7.92 -17.93
CA ASP A 222 1.53 -8.65 -18.93
C ASP A 222 2.92 -8.01 -19.11
N ASP A 223 3.73 -8.59 -20.02
CA ASP A 223 5.08 -8.11 -20.31
C ASP A 223 5.10 -6.65 -20.80
N ALA A 224 4.05 -6.20 -21.49
CA ALA A 224 3.96 -4.82 -21.98
C ALA A 224 3.76 -3.85 -20.82
N ILE A 225 2.89 -4.19 -19.87
CA ILE A 225 2.68 -3.42 -18.61
C ILE A 225 3.95 -3.44 -17.75
N GLU A 226 4.64 -4.59 -17.64
CA GLU A 226 5.91 -4.66 -16.90
C GLU A 226 7.00 -3.77 -17.51
N ALA A 227 7.06 -3.67 -18.83
CA ALA A 227 8.03 -2.82 -19.52
C ALA A 227 7.84 -1.33 -19.20
N THR A 228 6.62 -0.87 -18.91
CA THR A 228 6.35 0.53 -18.51
C THR A 228 6.92 0.87 -17.14
N ALA A 229 7.16 -0.12 -16.28
CA ALA A 229 7.69 0.05 -14.91
C ALA A 229 9.22 0.18 -14.82
N GLY A 230 9.92 0.32 -15.93
CA GLY A 230 11.39 0.26 -16.03
C GLY A 230 12.17 1.48 -15.49
N GLY A 231 11.55 2.48 -14.87
CA GLY A 231 12.21 3.64 -14.28
C GLY A 231 12.75 3.38 -12.87
N GLU A 232 13.84 4.07 -12.47
CA GLU A 232 14.32 4.09 -11.08
C GLU A 232 13.29 4.77 -10.19
N GLY A 233 12.90 4.12 -9.07
CA GLY A 233 11.99 4.67 -8.06
C GLY A 233 12.59 5.88 -7.34
N SER A 234 11.75 6.61 -6.59
CA SER A 234 12.19 7.77 -5.80
C SER A 234 13.28 7.38 -4.80
N SER A 235 14.22 8.28 -4.54
CA SER A 235 15.36 8.10 -3.62
C SER A 235 14.97 7.82 -2.15
N ARG A 236 13.68 7.94 -1.80
CA ARG A 236 13.15 7.80 -0.44
C ARG A 236 12.50 6.45 -0.15
N GLY A 237 11.97 5.78 -1.17
CA GLY A 237 11.30 4.48 -1.04
C GLY A 237 12.23 3.33 -1.46
N THR A 238 12.14 2.21 -0.76
CA THR A 238 12.83 0.97 -1.16
C THR A 238 12.16 0.29 -2.35
N GLY A 239 10.92 0.70 -2.71
CA GLY A 239 10.11 0.10 -3.76
C GLY A 239 9.81 1.07 -4.90
N GLY A 240 10.27 0.74 -6.13
CA GLY A 240 9.87 1.43 -7.37
C GLY A 240 8.50 0.96 -7.88
N MET A 241 8.09 1.40 -9.07
CA MET A 241 6.85 0.94 -9.71
C MET A 241 6.81 -0.59 -9.87
N ARG A 242 7.97 -1.21 -10.10
CA ARG A 242 8.10 -2.66 -10.25
C ARG A 242 7.64 -3.45 -9.02
N THR A 243 7.95 -2.98 -7.80
CA THR A 243 7.50 -3.64 -6.57
C THR A 243 5.99 -3.52 -6.39
N LYS A 244 5.41 -2.38 -6.77
CA LYS A 244 3.97 -2.14 -6.74
C LYS A 244 3.22 -3.01 -7.75
N LEU A 245 3.77 -3.19 -8.96
CA LEU A 245 3.21 -4.12 -9.94
C LEU A 245 3.27 -5.57 -9.45
N ASN A 246 4.37 -5.98 -8.82
CA ASN A 246 4.46 -7.31 -8.21
C ASN A 246 3.43 -7.51 -7.10
N ALA A 247 3.22 -6.50 -6.25
CA ALA A 247 2.20 -6.53 -5.21
C ALA A 247 0.79 -6.61 -5.81
N ALA A 248 0.49 -5.80 -6.82
CA ALA A 248 -0.78 -5.85 -7.54
C ALA A 248 -1.01 -7.23 -8.18
N ARG A 249 0.02 -7.85 -8.78
CA ARG A 249 -0.07 -9.20 -9.34
C ARG A 249 -0.43 -10.23 -8.28
N ILE A 250 0.24 -10.23 -7.12
CA ILE A 250 -0.06 -11.17 -6.03
C ILE A 250 -1.49 -11.00 -5.53
N ALA A 251 -1.97 -9.76 -5.42
CA ALA A 251 -3.36 -9.48 -5.07
C ALA A 251 -4.32 -10.02 -6.13
N ASN A 252 -4.07 -9.73 -7.41
CA ASN A 252 -4.91 -10.19 -8.52
C ASN A 252 -4.95 -11.72 -8.65
N GLU A 253 -3.83 -12.42 -8.42
CA GLU A 253 -3.77 -13.90 -8.38
C GLU A 253 -4.62 -14.48 -7.24
N ALA A 254 -4.87 -13.70 -6.18
CA ALA A 254 -5.74 -14.07 -5.08
C ALA A 254 -7.20 -13.60 -5.27
N GLY A 255 -7.55 -13.07 -6.44
CA GLY A 255 -8.90 -12.55 -6.73
C GLY A 255 -9.19 -11.18 -6.11
N ILE A 256 -8.15 -10.41 -5.75
CA ILE A 256 -8.25 -9.13 -5.07
C ILE A 256 -7.87 -8.01 -6.05
N ASP A 257 -8.77 -7.06 -6.26
CA ASP A 257 -8.45 -5.86 -7.03
C ASP A 257 -7.39 -5.03 -6.32
N ALA A 258 -6.53 -4.34 -7.10
CA ALA A 258 -5.53 -3.46 -6.53
C ALA A 258 -5.57 -2.06 -7.16
N VAL A 259 -5.35 -1.02 -6.35
CA VAL A 259 -5.26 0.37 -6.82
C VAL A 259 -3.93 0.95 -6.37
N ILE A 260 -3.17 1.53 -7.30
CA ILE A 260 -2.00 2.36 -7.01
C ILE A 260 -2.41 3.81 -7.18
N ALA A 261 -2.24 4.64 -6.15
CA ALA A 261 -2.65 6.05 -6.16
C ALA A 261 -1.70 6.95 -5.36
N ASN A 262 -1.77 8.25 -5.58
CA ASN A 262 -0.95 9.23 -4.89
C ASN A 262 -1.47 9.50 -3.47
N GLY A 263 -0.69 9.08 -2.46
CA GLY A 263 -1.03 9.23 -1.05
C GLY A 263 -0.97 10.67 -0.51
N SER A 264 -0.44 11.63 -1.29
CA SER A 264 -0.46 13.05 -0.92
C SER A 264 -1.76 13.76 -1.32
N VAL A 265 -2.59 13.12 -2.16
CA VAL A 265 -3.89 13.65 -2.54
C VAL A 265 -4.86 13.50 -1.37
N SER A 266 -5.41 14.63 -0.94
CA SER A 266 -6.44 14.63 0.10
C SER A 266 -7.64 13.78 -0.32
N ARG A 267 -8.14 12.93 0.60
CA ARG A 267 -9.29 12.06 0.37
C ARG A 267 -9.11 10.98 -0.71
N VAL A 268 -7.86 10.65 -1.10
CA VAL A 268 -7.61 9.63 -2.14
C VAL A 268 -8.28 8.29 -1.83
N ILE A 269 -8.28 7.87 -0.57
CA ILE A 269 -8.92 6.62 -0.12
C ILE A 269 -10.45 6.71 -0.30
N ASP A 270 -11.05 7.81 0.14
CA ASP A 270 -12.50 8.04 -0.03
C ASP A 270 -12.86 8.05 -1.52
N ASP A 271 -12.09 8.78 -2.36
CA ASP A 271 -12.34 8.86 -3.79
C ASP A 271 -12.26 7.48 -4.47
N VAL A 272 -11.27 6.65 -4.12
CA VAL A 272 -11.13 5.27 -4.63
C VAL A 272 -12.34 4.43 -4.22
N LEU A 273 -12.72 4.49 -2.95
CA LEU A 273 -13.84 3.71 -2.41
C LEU A 273 -15.23 4.27 -2.80
N ASP A 274 -15.30 5.51 -3.26
CA ASP A 274 -16.48 6.08 -3.93
C ASP A 274 -16.56 5.69 -5.43
N GLY A 275 -15.59 4.92 -5.95
CA GLY A 275 -15.54 4.52 -7.36
C GLY A 275 -15.07 5.63 -8.31
N ARG A 276 -14.50 6.72 -7.79
CA ARG A 276 -13.97 7.79 -8.62
C ARG A 276 -12.69 7.37 -9.31
N GLU A 277 -12.43 7.96 -10.47
CA GLU A 277 -11.21 7.71 -11.21
C GLU A 277 -10.01 8.36 -10.50
N ARG A 278 -9.31 7.56 -9.69
CA ARG A 278 -8.09 7.90 -8.99
C ARG A 278 -7.08 6.77 -9.13
N GLY A 279 -5.86 7.13 -9.51
CA GLY A 279 -4.80 6.15 -9.67
C GLY A 279 -5.05 5.15 -10.80
N THR A 280 -4.30 4.08 -10.78
CA THR A 280 -4.42 2.94 -11.69
C THR A 280 -5.08 1.77 -10.97
N LEU A 281 -6.20 1.29 -11.52
CA LEU A 281 -6.89 0.08 -11.06
C LEU A 281 -6.35 -1.14 -11.81
N PHE A 282 -5.93 -2.17 -11.08
CA PHE A 282 -5.51 -3.47 -11.56
C PHE A 282 -6.59 -4.49 -11.21
N LEU A 283 -7.24 -5.04 -12.22
CA LEU A 283 -8.36 -5.95 -12.05
C LEU A 283 -7.87 -7.34 -11.66
N ALA A 284 -8.50 -7.92 -10.66
CA ALA A 284 -8.40 -9.33 -10.39
C ALA A 284 -8.96 -10.09 -11.59
N GLY A 285 -8.17 -11.00 -12.18
CA GLY A 285 -8.68 -11.85 -13.24
C GLY A 285 -9.91 -12.59 -12.74
N GLN A 286 -11.01 -12.58 -13.50
CA GLN A 286 -12.09 -13.50 -13.24
C GLN A 286 -11.48 -14.88 -13.35
N GLY A 287 -11.49 -15.63 -12.25
CA GLY A 287 -10.86 -16.94 -12.16
C GLY A 287 -11.26 -17.80 -13.35
N ALA A 288 -10.26 -18.35 -14.03
CA ALA A 288 -10.45 -19.32 -15.09
C ALA A 288 -10.96 -20.64 -14.52
#